data_0ca58f190494cabe0d88d56ae406e327
#
_entry.id   0ca58f190494cabe0d88d56ae406e327
#
_cell.length_a   1.000
_cell.length_b   1.000
_cell.length_c   1.000
_cell.angle_alpha   90.00
_cell.angle_beta   90.00
_cell.angle_gamma   90.00
#
_symmetry.space_group_name_H-M   'P 1'
#
loop_
_entity.id
_entity.type
_entity.pdbx_description
1 polymer ?
#
loop_
_entity_poly.entity_id
_entity_poly.type
_entity_poly.pdbx_seq_one_letter_code
_entity_poly.pdbx_strand_id
1 'polypeptide(L)'
;QSAEIADARAEIKRQLPIYEKLNQETMKLYQTNKINPMGGCLPLLIQFPILIALYNIIRSPLTYVVQLGKHGLPTIAEMHAFLASLGSAVQATDQIGIAAEMSRFASDVAAKFPGVDIMHIDFTFFGLNLAQTPTLTTLSPILLIPVLAGLTTFLSSWLSTKMNGQSPQNAEGAAGTMQMMTYFFPLMTVFFSISLPAGLGFYWILSNIIQIAQQFV
;
A
#
# COMPACT_ATOMS: atom_id res chain seq x y z
N GLN A 1 31.70 -27.91 -18.49
CA GLN A 1 30.28 -27.58 -18.27
C GLN A 1 29.49 -28.72 -17.59
N SER A 2 29.51 -29.97 -18.11
CA SER A 2 28.80 -31.11 -17.50
C SER A 2 29.43 -31.57 -16.17
N ALA A 3 30.75 -31.54 -16.06
CA ALA A 3 31.47 -31.89 -14.84
C ALA A 3 31.24 -30.85 -13.74
N GLU A 4 31.33 -29.57 -14.07
CA GLU A 4 31.05 -28.46 -13.13
C GLU A 4 29.63 -28.51 -12.56
N ILE A 5 28.64 -28.87 -13.41
CA ILE A 5 27.25 -29.05 -12.96
C ILE A 5 27.12 -30.28 -12.04
N ALA A 6 27.86 -31.35 -12.31
CA ALA A 6 27.87 -32.54 -11.47
C ALA A 6 28.50 -32.25 -10.10
N ASP A 7 29.61 -31.53 -10.05
CA ASP A 7 30.28 -31.13 -8.81
C ASP A 7 29.41 -30.18 -7.98
N ALA A 8 28.76 -29.18 -8.62
CA ALA A 8 27.84 -28.27 -7.95
C ALA A 8 26.64 -29.02 -7.35
N ARG A 9 26.08 -30.02 -8.08
CA ARG A 9 25.00 -30.88 -7.56
C ARG A 9 25.43 -31.74 -6.38
N ALA A 10 26.65 -32.28 -6.41
CA ALA A 10 27.19 -33.04 -5.32
C ALA A 10 27.39 -32.20 -4.06
N GLU A 11 27.88 -30.99 -4.22
CA GLU A 11 28.05 -30.03 -3.11
C GLU A 11 26.71 -29.61 -2.52
N ILE A 12 25.71 -29.27 -3.32
CA ILE A 12 24.35 -28.98 -2.86
C ILE A 12 23.79 -30.15 -2.07
N LYS A 13 23.93 -31.39 -2.59
CA LYS A 13 23.43 -32.60 -1.92
C LYS A 13 24.12 -32.88 -0.58
N ARG A 14 25.36 -32.47 -0.43
CA ARG A 14 26.11 -32.56 0.82
C ARG A 14 25.69 -31.53 1.86
N GLN A 15 25.34 -30.33 1.39
CA GLN A 15 24.94 -29.21 2.26
C GLN A 15 23.48 -29.27 2.70
N LEU A 16 22.60 -29.85 1.87
CA LEU A 16 21.15 -29.93 2.15
C LEU A 16 20.81 -30.46 3.56
N PRO A 17 21.39 -31.60 4.02
CA PRO A 17 21.09 -32.12 5.35
C PRO A 17 21.58 -31.23 6.49
N ILE A 18 22.61 -30.42 6.26
CA ILE A 18 23.13 -29.45 7.23
C ILE A 18 22.12 -28.31 7.38
N TYR A 19 21.58 -27.80 6.27
CA TYR A 19 20.55 -26.76 6.27
C TYR A 19 19.23 -27.25 6.91
N GLU A 20 18.81 -28.49 6.62
CA GLU A 20 17.63 -29.06 7.25
C GLU A 20 17.78 -29.18 8.77
N LYS A 21 18.94 -29.65 9.24
CA LYS A 21 19.24 -29.75 10.66
C LYS A 21 19.28 -28.37 11.32
N LEU A 22 19.90 -27.38 10.70
CA LEU A 22 19.95 -26.00 11.19
C LEU A 22 18.54 -25.42 11.31
N ASN A 23 17.68 -25.61 10.31
CA ASN A 23 16.29 -25.17 10.36
C ASN A 23 15.50 -25.82 11.49
N GLN A 24 15.68 -27.13 11.70
CA GLN A 24 15.03 -27.84 12.79
C GLN A 24 15.50 -27.35 14.18
N GLU A 25 16.79 -27.10 14.34
CA GLU A 25 17.35 -26.57 15.60
C GLU A 25 16.86 -25.14 15.84
N THR A 26 16.79 -24.30 14.80
CA THR A 26 16.26 -22.94 14.88
C THR A 26 14.78 -22.95 15.28
N MET A 27 13.97 -23.84 14.67
CA MET A 27 12.55 -23.98 15.02
C MET A 27 12.37 -24.47 16.47
N LYS A 28 13.21 -25.39 16.95
CA LYS A 28 13.22 -25.84 18.34
C LYS A 28 13.57 -24.69 19.29
N LEU A 29 14.55 -23.88 18.91
CA LEU A 29 14.95 -22.71 19.70
C LEU A 29 13.80 -21.70 19.85
N TYR A 30 13.08 -21.43 18.77
CA TYR A 30 11.88 -20.57 18.81
C TYR A 30 10.78 -21.16 19.70
N GLN A 31 10.52 -22.46 19.59
CA GLN A 31 9.53 -23.15 20.44
C GLN A 31 9.93 -23.12 21.91
N THR A 32 11.20 -23.40 22.23
CA THR A 32 11.72 -23.40 23.60
C THR A 32 11.63 -22.02 24.24
N ASN A 33 11.93 -20.97 23.47
CA ASN A 33 11.86 -19.58 23.95
C ASN A 33 10.47 -18.95 23.77
N LYS A 34 9.45 -19.72 23.34
CA LYS A 34 8.09 -19.24 23.07
C LYS A 34 8.04 -18.04 22.11
N ILE A 35 8.98 -17.96 21.18
CA ILE A 35 9.04 -16.93 20.14
C ILE A 35 8.17 -17.39 18.98
N ASN A 36 7.16 -16.59 18.64
CA ASN A 36 6.35 -16.87 17.45
C ASN A 36 6.94 -16.17 16.24
N PRO A 37 7.56 -16.88 15.27
CA PRO A 37 8.13 -16.27 14.07
C PRO A 37 7.06 -15.62 13.17
N MET A 38 5.80 -16.07 13.28
CA MET A 38 4.67 -15.47 12.54
C MET A 38 4.12 -14.19 13.19
N GLY A 39 4.54 -13.84 14.42
CA GLY A 39 4.11 -12.60 15.07
C GLY A 39 4.47 -11.34 14.28
N GLY A 40 5.56 -11.38 13.50
CA GLY A 40 5.99 -10.28 12.65
C GLY A 40 5.10 -10.01 11.43
N CYS A 41 4.32 -10.99 10.95
CA CYS A 41 3.40 -10.80 9.81
C CYS A 41 1.98 -10.41 10.24
N LEU A 42 1.64 -10.48 11.53
CA LEU A 42 0.31 -10.12 12.04
C LEU A 42 -0.09 -8.66 11.72
N PRO A 43 0.81 -7.66 11.87
CA PRO A 43 0.51 -6.29 11.46
C PRO A 43 0.13 -6.19 9.98
N LEU A 44 0.78 -6.97 9.11
CA LEU A 44 0.47 -6.99 7.68
C LEU A 44 -0.94 -7.51 7.40
N LEU A 45 -1.40 -8.55 8.11
CA LEU A 45 -2.75 -9.08 7.97
C LEU A 45 -3.82 -8.07 8.39
N ILE A 46 -3.56 -7.29 9.44
CA ILE A 46 -4.45 -6.21 9.89
C ILE A 46 -4.41 -5.04 8.89
N GLN A 47 -3.27 -4.79 8.28
CA GLN A 47 -3.05 -3.72 7.33
C GLN A 47 -3.87 -3.88 6.03
N PHE A 48 -4.05 -5.12 5.52
CA PHE A 48 -4.76 -5.36 4.26
C PHE A 48 -6.20 -4.84 4.24
N PRO A 49 -7.06 -5.12 5.24
CA PRO A 49 -8.41 -4.55 5.28
C PRO A 49 -8.42 -3.02 5.28
N ILE A 50 -7.47 -2.40 6.00
CA ILE A 50 -7.33 -0.94 6.06
C ILE A 50 -6.98 -0.37 4.68
N LEU A 51 -6.01 -0.98 3.98
CA LEU A 51 -5.62 -0.57 2.64
C LEU A 51 -6.76 -0.71 1.63
N ILE A 52 -7.50 -1.81 1.69
CA ILE A 52 -8.67 -2.04 0.80
C ILE A 52 -9.74 -0.98 1.07
N ALA A 53 -10.04 -0.69 2.33
CA ALA A 53 -11.02 0.33 2.70
C ALA A 53 -10.58 1.73 2.22
N LEU A 54 -9.32 2.10 2.46
CA LEU A 54 -8.76 3.38 2.04
C LEU A 54 -8.73 3.52 0.51
N TYR A 55 -8.32 2.46 -0.20
CA TYR A 55 -8.36 2.40 -1.66
C TYR A 55 -9.77 2.66 -2.21
N ASN A 56 -10.78 1.99 -1.64
CA ASN A 56 -12.17 2.15 -2.05
C ASN A 56 -12.68 3.56 -1.77
N ILE A 57 -12.36 4.14 -0.61
CA ILE A 57 -12.77 5.51 -0.25
C ILE A 57 -12.17 6.52 -1.24
N ILE A 58 -10.88 6.39 -1.58
CA ILE A 58 -10.20 7.32 -2.50
C ILE A 58 -10.75 7.17 -3.92
N ARG A 59 -10.90 5.94 -4.43
CA ARG A 59 -11.37 5.71 -5.80
C ARG A 59 -12.85 5.90 -6.01
N SER A 60 -13.64 5.72 -4.97
CA SER A 60 -15.09 5.72 -5.06
C SER A 60 -15.74 6.61 -3.99
N PRO A 61 -15.37 7.91 -3.92
CA PRO A 61 -15.82 8.82 -2.88
C PRO A 61 -17.34 9.01 -2.90
N LEU A 62 -17.97 9.01 -4.06
CA LEU A 62 -19.43 9.17 -4.17
C LEU A 62 -20.19 7.98 -3.59
N THR A 63 -19.60 6.78 -3.65
CA THR A 63 -20.21 5.56 -3.09
C THR A 63 -20.01 5.49 -1.57
N TYR A 64 -18.79 5.77 -1.08
CA TYR A 64 -18.43 5.51 0.32
C TYR A 64 -18.55 6.73 1.23
N VAL A 65 -18.38 7.95 0.71
CA VAL A 65 -18.44 9.19 1.49
C VAL A 65 -19.79 9.86 1.29
N VAL A 66 -20.15 10.22 0.06
CA VAL A 66 -21.43 10.90 -0.25
C VAL A 66 -22.63 9.95 -0.22
N GLN A 67 -22.38 8.65 -0.41
CA GLN A 67 -23.38 7.57 -0.39
C GLN A 67 -24.50 7.73 -1.43
N LEU A 68 -24.15 8.19 -2.63
CA LEU A 68 -25.10 8.25 -3.74
C LEU A 68 -25.76 6.88 -3.99
N GLY A 69 -27.03 6.90 -4.34
CA GLY A 69 -27.88 5.70 -4.49
C GLY A 69 -28.42 5.12 -3.19
N LYS A 70 -28.13 5.77 -2.04
CA LYS A 70 -28.68 5.39 -0.72
C LYS A 70 -29.56 6.52 -0.16
N HIS A 71 -30.42 6.18 0.79
CA HIS A 71 -31.25 7.15 1.52
C HIS A 71 -32.08 8.10 0.62
N GLY A 72 -32.49 7.63 -0.57
CA GLY A 72 -33.27 8.44 -1.52
C GLY A 72 -32.44 9.43 -2.35
N LEU A 73 -31.12 9.38 -2.24
CA LEU A 73 -30.23 10.16 -3.09
C LEU A 73 -30.13 9.57 -4.50
N PRO A 74 -29.85 10.39 -5.54
CA PRO A 74 -29.67 9.91 -6.90
C PRO A 74 -28.54 8.89 -6.97
N THR A 75 -28.65 7.96 -7.90
CA THR A 75 -27.57 7.03 -8.22
C THR A 75 -26.43 7.77 -8.93
N ILE A 76 -25.22 7.16 -8.95
CA ILE A 76 -24.06 7.71 -9.69
C ILE A 76 -24.41 7.86 -11.17
N ALA A 77 -25.17 6.92 -11.75
CA ALA A 77 -25.60 6.99 -13.14
C ALA A 77 -26.55 8.16 -13.42
N GLU A 78 -27.50 8.43 -12.55
CA GLU A 78 -28.40 9.57 -12.65
C GLU A 78 -27.65 10.90 -12.50
N MET A 79 -26.73 10.97 -11.54
CA MET A 79 -25.86 12.14 -11.35
C MET A 79 -24.99 12.39 -12.61
N HIS A 80 -24.34 11.34 -13.11
CA HIS A 80 -23.53 11.43 -14.33
C HIS A 80 -24.36 11.89 -15.53
N ALA A 81 -25.56 11.32 -15.76
CA ALA A 81 -26.47 11.69 -16.84
C ALA A 81 -26.91 13.16 -16.73
N PHE A 82 -27.18 13.63 -15.51
CA PHE A 82 -27.52 15.03 -15.26
C PHE A 82 -26.35 15.96 -15.58
N LEU A 83 -25.14 15.67 -15.10
CA LEU A 83 -23.94 16.47 -15.38
C LEU A 83 -23.61 16.48 -16.88
N ALA A 84 -23.79 15.36 -17.59
CA ALA A 84 -23.64 15.27 -19.04
C ALA A 84 -24.62 16.20 -19.76
N SER A 85 -25.86 16.34 -19.27
CA SER A 85 -26.85 17.28 -19.82
C SER A 85 -26.46 18.75 -19.63
N LEU A 86 -25.58 19.05 -18.67
CA LEU A 86 -25.02 20.38 -18.43
C LEU A 86 -23.71 20.63 -19.22
N GLY A 87 -23.29 19.66 -20.03
CA GLY A 87 -22.08 19.76 -20.87
C GLY A 87 -20.81 19.17 -20.23
N SER A 88 -20.92 18.42 -19.14
CA SER A 88 -19.77 17.70 -18.56
C SER A 88 -19.36 16.52 -19.45
N ALA A 89 -18.05 16.38 -19.68
CA ALA A 89 -17.45 15.26 -20.44
C ALA A 89 -16.81 14.18 -19.53
N VAL A 90 -17.13 14.20 -18.23
CA VAL A 90 -16.58 13.24 -17.26
C VAL A 90 -17.04 11.82 -17.59
N GLN A 91 -16.18 10.83 -17.36
CA GLN A 91 -16.54 9.44 -17.59
C GLN A 91 -17.44 8.89 -16.46
N ALA A 92 -18.40 8.03 -16.79
CA ALA A 92 -19.34 7.44 -15.83
C ALA A 92 -18.67 6.62 -14.71
N THR A 93 -17.47 6.11 -14.95
CA THR A 93 -16.67 5.32 -13.98
C THR A 93 -15.74 6.17 -13.12
N ASP A 94 -15.55 7.44 -13.46
CA ASP A 94 -14.67 8.36 -12.75
C ASP A 94 -15.43 9.12 -11.66
N GLN A 95 -15.56 8.50 -10.49
CA GLN A 95 -16.27 9.13 -9.36
C GLN A 95 -15.58 10.39 -8.83
N ILE A 96 -14.26 10.49 -8.98
CA ILE A 96 -13.49 11.69 -8.56
C ILE A 96 -13.82 12.84 -9.51
N GLY A 97 -13.79 12.58 -10.81
CA GLY A 97 -14.20 13.54 -11.83
C GLY A 97 -15.66 13.97 -11.69
N ILE A 98 -16.57 13.02 -11.43
CA ILE A 98 -17.99 13.34 -11.15
C ILE A 98 -18.13 14.25 -9.92
N ALA A 99 -17.40 13.97 -8.83
CA ALA A 99 -17.42 14.81 -7.63
C ALA A 99 -16.91 16.23 -7.90
N ALA A 100 -15.86 16.38 -8.71
CA ALA A 100 -15.35 17.68 -9.14
C ALA A 100 -16.38 18.45 -9.98
N GLU A 101 -17.05 17.78 -10.94
CA GLU A 101 -18.10 18.40 -11.75
C GLU A 101 -19.36 18.73 -10.93
N MET A 102 -19.72 17.93 -9.93
CA MET A 102 -20.78 18.27 -8.97
C MET A 102 -20.47 19.59 -8.23
N SER A 103 -19.22 19.80 -7.86
CA SER A 103 -18.80 21.07 -7.23
C SER A 103 -18.83 22.24 -8.22
N ARG A 104 -18.48 22.00 -9.49
CA ARG A 104 -18.52 23.00 -10.56
C ARG A 104 -19.96 23.46 -10.87
N PHE A 105 -20.90 22.51 -10.89
CA PHE A 105 -22.32 22.76 -11.15
C PHE A 105 -23.16 22.71 -9.87
N ALA A 106 -22.59 23.18 -8.75
CA ALA A 106 -23.19 23.03 -7.41
C ALA A 106 -24.62 23.59 -7.31
N SER A 107 -24.89 24.74 -7.94
CA SER A 107 -26.22 25.36 -7.94
C SER A 107 -27.28 24.48 -8.66
N ASP A 108 -26.89 23.92 -9.81
CA ASP A 108 -27.79 23.11 -10.62
C ASP A 108 -28.04 21.74 -9.98
N VAL A 109 -27.00 21.14 -9.37
CA VAL A 109 -27.10 19.91 -8.61
C VAL A 109 -27.99 20.09 -7.38
N ALA A 110 -27.81 21.14 -6.62
CA ALA A 110 -28.64 21.44 -5.45
C ALA A 110 -30.11 21.70 -5.81
N ALA A 111 -30.36 22.36 -6.94
CA ALA A 111 -31.72 22.59 -7.43
C ALA A 111 -32.40 21.30 -7.92
N LYS A 112 -31.66 20.39 -8.56
CA LYS A 112 -32.21 19.15 -9.11
C LYS A 112 -32.33 18.04 -8.07
N PHE A 113 -31.36 17.94 -7.17
CA PHE A 113 -31.24 16.89 -6.16
C PHE A 113 -31.11 17.50 -4.76
N PRO A 114 -32.18 18.05 -4.19
CA PRO A 114 -32.16 18.60 -2.85
C PRO A 114 -31.85 17.47 -1.85
N GLY A 115 -30.80 17.67 -1.02
CA GLY A 115 -30.34 16.68 -0.04
C GLY A 115 -29.04 15.96 -0.44
N VAL A 116 -28.55 16.16 -1.65
CA VAL A 116 -27.17 15.76 -1.98
C VAL A 116 -26.19 16.72 -1.32
N ASP A 117 -25.37 16.18 -0.43
CA ASP A 117 -24.27 16.95 0.15
C ASP A 117 -23.18 17.13 -0.92
N ILE A 118 -23.06 18.37 -1.44
CA ILE A 118 -22.02 18.72 -2.41
C ILE A 118 -20.77 19.00 -1.61
N MET A 119 -20.15 17.91 -1.13
CA MET A 119 -18.88 18.00 -0.43
C MET A 119 -17.77 18.31 -1.44
N HIS A 120 -17.13 19.44 -1.26
CA HIS A 120 -15.88 19.73 -1.98
C HIS A 120 -14.78 18.81 -1.43
N ILE A 121 -14.60 17.66 -2.10
CA ILE A 121 -13.56 16.71 -1.73
C ILE A 121 -12.25 17.20 -2.33
N ASP A 122 -11.46 17.90 -1.52
CA ASP A 122 -10.12 18.32 -1.92
C ASP A 122 -9.11 17.24 -1.56
N PHE A 123 -8.57 16.58 -2.58
CA PHE A 123 -7.49 15.60 -2.43
C PHE A 123 -6.11 16.26 -2.49
N THR A 124 -6.02 17.59 -2.54
CA THR A 124 -4.76 18.32 -2.68
C THR A 124 -4.09 18.49 -1.31
N PHE A 125 -2.89 17.94 -1.17
CA PHE A 125 -2.07 18.11 0.01
C PHE A 125 -0.67 18.58 -0.40
N PHE A 126 -0.23 19.72 0.12
CA PHE A 126 1.01 20.40 -0.30
C PHE A 126 1.15 20.56 -1.83
N GLY A 127 0.05 20.85 -2.50
CA GLY A 127 0.02 21.01 -3.96
C GLY A 127 0.06 19.69 -4.76
N LEU A 128 0.04 18.54 -4.07
CA LEU A 128 -0.01 17.21 -4.68
C LEU A 128 -1.44 16.65 -4.62
N ASN A 129 -1.99 16.26 -5.75
CA ASN A 129 -3.29 15.59 -5.78
C ASN A 129 -3.16 14.10 -5.41
N LEU A 130 -3.52 13.78 -4.17
CA LEU A 130 -3.39 12.42 -3.60
C LEU A 130 -4.35 11.39 -4.23
N ALA A 131 -5.37 11.82 -4.95
CA ALA A 131 -6.25 10.92 -5.71
C ALA A 131 -5.61 10.45 -7.03
N GLN A 132 -4.61 11.17 -7.52
CA GLN A 132 -3.92 10.84 -8.76
C GLN A 132 -2.99 9.63 -8.56
N THR A 133 -2.98 8.73 -9.56
CA THR A 133 -1.99 7.64 -9.62
C THR A 133 -0.70 8.17 -10.25
N PRO A 134 0.46 8.02 -9.59
CA PRO A 134 1.74 8.45 -10.15
C PRO A 134 2.02 7.71 -11.47
N THR A 135 2.52 8.44 -12.47
CA THR A 135 2.92 7.86 -13.77
C THR A 135 4.40 8.12 -14.01
N LEU A 136 5.12 7.09 -14.46
CA LEU A 136 6.56 7.22 -14.76
C LEU A 136 6.83 7.96 -16.08
N THR A 137 5.80 8.17 -16.89
CA THR A 137 5.92 8.83 -18.20
C THR A 137 6.09 10.34 -18.10
N THR A 138 5.67 10.94 -16.98
CA THR A 138 5.80 12.37 -16.71
C THR A 138 6.54 12.58 -15.39
N LEU A 139 7.65 13.32 -15.42
CA LEU A 139 8.36 13.72 -14.20
C LEU A 139 7.50 14.74 -13.43
N SER A 140 6.61 14.23 -12.60
CA SER A 140 5.73 15.04 -11.75
C SER A 140 6.18 14.96 -10.29
N PRO A 141 6.02 16.01 -9.48
CA PRO A 141 6.34 15.99 -8.05
C PRO A 141 5.65 14.87 -7.26
N ILE A 142 4.53 14.34 -7.78
CA ILE A 142 3.81 13.20 -7.17
C ILE A 142 4.66 11.92 -7.11
N LEU A 143 5.70 11.79 -7.96
CA LEU A 143 6.66 10.68 -7.92
C LEU A 143 7.53 10.67 -6.66
N LEU A 144 7.59 11.77 -5.92
CA LEU A 144 8.24 11.80 -4.61
C LEU A 144 7.56 10.86 -3.61
N ILE A 145 6.25 10.64 -3.73
CA ILE A 145 5.49 9.79 -2.80
C ILE A 145 5.94 8.32 -2.87
N PRO A 146 6.01 7.64 -4.03
CA PRO A 146 6.55 6.29 -4.12
C PRO A 146 7.99 6.17 -3.62
N VAL A 147 8.83 7.15 -3.94
CA VAL A 147 10.24 7.15 -3.50
C VAL A 147 10.32 7.26 -1.98
N LEU A 148 9.61 8.21 -1.38
CA LEU A 148 9.57 8.37 0.07
C LEU A 148 8.92 7.17 0.77
N ALA A 149 7.88 6.57 0.19
CA ALA A 149 7.25 5.36 0.73
C ALA A 149 8.25 4.19 0.78
N GLY A 150 9.01 3.98 -0.30
CA GLY A 150 10.07 2.97 -0.33
C GLY A 150 11.20 3.23 0.65
N LEU A 151 11.69 4.47 0.71
CA LEU A 151 12.75 4.87 1.64
C LEU A 151 12.34 4.73 3.11
N THR A 152 11.15 5.19 3.47
CA THR A 152 10.65 5.07 4.84
C THR A 152 10.39 3.61 5.22
N THR A 153 9.90 2.78 4.29
CA THR A 153 9.72 1.34 4.50
C THR A 153 11.08 0.66 4.71
N PHE A 154 12.08 0.99 3.88
CA PHE A 154 13.42 0.47 4.04
C PHE A 154 14.03 0.86 5.39
N LEU A 155 13.93 2.14 5.75
CA LEU A 155 14.46 2.64 7.02
C LEU A 155 13.80 1.97 8.22
N SER A 156 12.47 1.82 8.20
CA SER A 156 11.71 1.13 9.25
C SER A 156 12.14 -0.33 9.40
N SER A 157 12.27 -1.05 8.28
CA SER A 157 12.70 -2.46 8.27
C SER A 157 14.13 -2.62 8.75
N TRP A 158 15.04 -1.76 8.29
CA TRP A 158 16.44 -1.79 8.67
C TRP A 158 16.65 -1.48 10.17
N LEU A 159 15.93 -0.48 10.68
CA LEU A 159 15.98 -0.11 12.08
C LEU A 159 15.43 -1.23 12.97
N SER A 160 14.29 -1.81 12.59
CA SER A 160 13.71 -2.95 13.28
C SER A 160 14.67 -4.14 13.34
N THR A 161 15.36 -4.45 12.25
CA THR A 161 16.34 -5.53 12.18
C THR A 161 17.53 -5.25 13.12
N LYS A 162 18.04 -4.01 13.16
CA LYS A 162 19.14 -3.62 14.05
C LYS A 162 18.76 -3.65 15.52
N MET A 163 17.59 -3.13 15.88
CA MET A 163 17.18 -3.03 17.29
C MET A 163 16.82 -4.40 17.88
N ASN A 164 16.28 -5.31 17.06
CA ASN A 164 15.96 -6.68 17.48
C ASN A 164 17.17 -7.62 17.56
N GLY A 165 18.39 -7.10 17.36
CA GLY A 165 19.63 -7.88 17.46
C GLY A 165 19.78 -8.98 16.38
N GLN A 166 18.93 -8.97 15.40
CA GLN A 166 18.89 -9.96 14.31
C GLN A 166 19.87 -9.52 13.21
N SER A 167 21.13 -9.86 13.41
CA SER A 167 22.16 -9.60 12.39
C SER A 167 21.93 -10.53 11.20
N PRO A 168 21.90 -10.01 9.96
CA PRO A 168 21.68 -10.83 8.75
C PRO A 168 22.75 -11.91 8.52
N GLN A 169 23.87 -11.83 9.24
CA GLN A 169 25.04 -12.69 9.05
C GLN A 169 25.00 -14.02 9.82
N ASN A 170 24.09 -14.20 10.80
CA ASN A 170 24.16 -15.35 11.71
C ASN A 170 23.04 -16.37 11.59
N ALA A 171 22.17 -16.26 10.58
CA ALA A 171 21.01 -17.15 10.44
C ALA A 171 20.89 -17.69 9.01
N GLU A 172 21.72 -18.67 8.65
CA GLU A 172 21.77 -19.21 7.29
C GLU A 172 20.46 -19.87 6.78
N GLY A 173 19.47 -20.12 7.61
CA GLY A 173 18.15 -20.60 7.18
C GLY A 173 17.04 -19.56 7.32
N ALA A 174 17.04 -18.75 8.39
CA ALA A 174 16.09 -17.65 8.61
C ALA A 174 16.57 -16.34 7.95
N ALA A 175 17.85 -16.24 7.60
CA ALA A 175 18.46 -15.08 6.95
C ALA A 175 17.84 -14.78 5.59
N GLY A 176 17.52 -15.80 4.81
CA GLY A 176 16.88 -15.62 3.51
C GLY A 176 15.51 -14.95 3.62
N THR A 177 14.69 -15.38 4.57
CA THR A 177 13.36 -14.80 4.81
C THR A 177 13.46 -13.37 5.36
N MET A 178 14.43 -13.10 6.21
CA MET A 178 14.66 -11.81 6.82
C MET A 178 15.24 -10.80 5.85
N GLN A 179 16.21 -11.23 5.04
CA GLN A 179 16.81 -10.43 3.98
C GLN A 179 15.75 -10.11 2.90
N MET A 180 14.90 -11.08 2.57
CA MET A 180 13.77 -10.88 1.69
C MET A 180 12.80 -9.80 2.24
N MET A 181 12.45 -9.84 3.52
CA MET A 181 11.62 -8.80 4.13
C MET A 181 12.28 -7.42 4.11
N THR A 182 13.59 -7.34 4.35
CA THR A 182 14.28 -6.05 4.44
C THR A 182 14.45 -5.36 3.09
N TYR A 183 14.63 -6.11 2.00
CA TYR A 183 14.88 -5.54 0.67
C TYR A 183 13.69 -5.69 -0.28
N PHE A 184 13.01 -6.83 -0.27
CA PHE A 184 11.88 -7.08 -1.15
C PHE A 184 10.65 -6.24 -0.79
N PHE A 185 10.38 -6.08 0.50
CA PHE A 185 9.20 -5.35 0.97
C PHE A 185 9.22 -3.85 0.57
N PRO A 186 10.31 -3.10 0.75
CA PRO A 186 10.42 -1.73 0.22
C PRO A 186 10.23 -1.64 -1.29
N LEU A 187 10.79 -2.60 -2.04
CA LEU A 187 10.62 -2.63 -3.49
C LEU A 187 9.16 -2.84 -3.90
N MET A 188 8.48 -3.78 -3.24
CA MET A 188 7.03 -4.01 -3.40
C MET A 188 6.22 -2.76 -3.04
N THR A 189 6.59 -2.05 -1.96
CA THR A 189 5.93 -0.81 -1.55
C THR A 189 6.05 0.26 -2.64
N VAL A 190 7.21 0.44 -3.25
CA VAL A 190 7.40 1.36 -4.38
C VAL A 190 6.51 0.94 -5.55
N PHE A 191 6.50 -0.34 -5.92
CA PHE A 191 5.69 -0.86 -7.02
C PHE A 191 4.20 -0.60 -6.81
N PHE A 192 3.67 -0.90 -5.64
CA PHE A 192 2.26 -0.62 -5.31
C PHE A 192 1.97 0.87 -5.25
N SER A 193 2.89 1.67 -4.70
CA SER A 193 2.70 3.12 -4.59
C SER A 193 2.70 3.83 -5.95
N ILE A 194 3.34 3.26 -7.00
CA ILE A 194 3.24 3.75 -8.38
C ILE A 194 1.93 3.29 -9.03
N SER A 195 1.44 2.11 -8.67
CA SER A 195 0.27 1.48 -9.31
C SER A 195 -1.07 1.93 -8.71
N LEU A 196 -1.05 2.56 -7.56
CA LEU A 196 -2.24 2.93 -6.77
C LEU A 196 -2.30 4.46 -6.60
N PRO A 197 -3.46 5.03 -6.20
CA PRO A 197 -3.55 6.46 -5.88
C PRO A 197 -2.49 6.88 -4.86
N ALA A 198 -1.91 8.06 -5.06
CA ALA A 198 -0.81 8.58 -4.26
C ALA A 198 -1.14 8.69 -2.76
N GLY A 199 -2.41 8.84 -2.40
CA GLY A 199 -2.89 8.83 -1.02
C GLY A 199 -2.54 7.57 -0.25
N LEU A 200 -2.51 6.39 -0.94
CA LEU A 200 -2.06 5.14 -0.33
C LEU A 200 -0.56 5.14 -0.04
N GLY A 201 0.25 5.64 -0.97
CA GLY A 201 1.68 5.83 -0.76
C GLY A 201 1.97 6.80 0.40
N PHE A 202 1.21 7.89 0.48
CA PHE A 202 1.28 8.85 1.58
C PHE A 202 0.90 8.21 2.93
N TYR A 203 -0.14 7.38 2.96
CA TYR A 203 -0.49 6.60 4.14
C TYR A 203 0.67 5.68 4.58
N TRP A 204 1.36 5.00 3.65
CA TRP A 204 2.54 4.19 3.97
C TRP A 204 3.68 5.00 4.58
N ILE A 205 3.95 6.20 4.06
CA ILE A 205 4.96 7.10 4.64
C ILE A 205 4.64 7.40 6.10
N LEU A 206 3.41 7.85 6.39
CA LEU A 206 2.98 8.17 7.75
C LEU A 206 3.02 6.94 8.67
N SER A 207 2.55 5.80 8.20
CA SER A 207 2.59 4.54 8.95
C SER A 207 4.01 4.13 9.31
N ASN A 208 4.95 4.24 8.36
CA ASN A 208 6.36 3.94 8.61
C ASN A 208 7.00 4.91 9.59
N ILE A 209 6.67 6.21 9.52
CA ILE A 209 7.17 7.21 10.48
C ILE A 209 6.69 6.87 11.88
N ILE A 210 5.41 6.53 12.05
CA ILE A 210 4.85 6.12 13.33
C ILE A 210 5.54 4.85 13.85
N GLN A 211 5.75 3.84 12.99
CA GLN A 211 6.45 2.61 13.34
C GLN A 211 7.90 2.89 13.78
N ILE A 212 8.61 3.77 13.07
CA ILE A 212 9.96 4.19 13.46
C ILE A 212 9.92 4.85 14.85
N ALA A 213 8.99 5.77 15.07
CA ALA A 213 8.87 6.43 16.39
C ALA A 213 8.58 5.43 17.52
N GLN A 214 7.71 4.45 17.28
CA GLN A 214 7.39 3.39 18.25
C GLN A 214 8.58 2.49 18.62
N GLN A 215 9.59 2.38 17.75
CA GLN A 215 10.79 1.59 18.04
C GLN A 215 11.70 2.23 19.10
N PHE A 216 11.53 3.52 19.37
CA PHE A 216 12.32 4.26 20.37
C PHE A 216 11.61 4.41 21.72
N VAL A 217 10.36 3.93 21.84
CA VAL A 217 9.56 3.96 23.07
C VAL A 217 9.57 2.59 23.74
#